data_0e27568f9b052e23b9bebd161579c956
#
_entry.id   0e27568f9b052e23b9bebd161579c956
#
_cell.length_a   1.000
_cell.length_b   1.000
_cell.length_c   1.000
_cell.angle_alpha   90.00
_cell.angle_beta   90.00
_cell.angle_gamma   90.00
#
_symmetry.space_group_name_H-M   'P 1'
#
loop_
_entity.id
_entity.type
_entity.pdbx_description
1 polymer ?
#
loop_
_entity_poly.entity_id
_entity_poly.type
_entity_poly.pdbx_seq_one_letter_code
_entity_poly.pdbx_strand_id
1 'polypeptide(L)'
;ISAFRIDIQKLQREGIRLLISTVHLDIDFPYVCVNPILLEQDKILLRNELRLLPTQQTVVPQKKPAASLSKDGLVFMTRLGEEILYLLDHVQLLVLPYAQDKQELLYVASGMFTETKEARELIADSLAKREQISSTYIRDFQMMLLHCKTGGVKHCCFGYIRLKRPLFQSEGVIEGAIV
;
A
#
# COMPACT_ATOMS: atom_id res chain seq x y z
N ILE A 1 -5.80 19.23 5.21
CA ILE A 1 -5.64 20.07 4.00
C ILE A 1 -5.30 19.09 2.88
N SER A 2 -6.28 18.83 1.99
CA SER A 2 -6.12 17.91 0.86
C SER A 2 -5.07 18.46 -0.10
N ALA A 3 -3.94 17.76 -0.23
CA ALA A 3 -2.87 18.12 -1.17
C ALA A 3 -3.14 17.67 -2.60
N PHE A 4 -4.23 16.95 -2.87
CA PHE A 4 -4.57 16.46 -4.20
C PHE A 4 -5.77 17.22 -4.76
N ARG A 5 -5.53 18.19 -5.65
CA ARG A 5 -6.55 18.69 -6.55
C ARG A 5 -6.70 17.70 -7.70
N ILE A 6 -7.78 16.92 -7.67
CA ILE A 6 -8.14 16.04 -8.76
C ILE A 6 -8.77 16.91 -9.84
N ASP A 7 -8.17 16.97 -11.03
CA ASP A 7 -8.70 17.67 -12.19
C ASP A 7 -9.74 16.79 -12.90
N ILE A 8 -11.01 16.99 -12.55
CA ILE A 8 -12.13 16.23 -13.11
C ILE A 8 -12.23 16.40 -14.64
N GLN A 9 -11.94 17.60 -15.17
CA GLN A 9 -12.00 17.84 -16.61
C GLN A 9 -10.93 17.05 -17.35
N LYS A 10 -9.76 16.87 -16.75
CA LYS A 10 -8.70 16.04 -17.30
C LYS A 10 -9.12 14.58 -17.31
N LEU A 11 -9.69 14.06 -16.22
CA LEU A 11 -10.19 12.69 -16.14
C LEU A 11 -11.22 12.40 -17.23
N GLN A 12 -12.17 13.30 -17.42
CA GLN A 12 -13.20 13.18 -18.46
C GLN A 12 -12.61 13.18 -19.87
N ARG A 13 -11.64 14.05 -20.15
CA ARG A 13 -10.95 14.11 -21.46
C ARG A 13 -10.14 12.85 -21.74
N GLU A 14 -9.57 12.22 -20.73
CA GLU A 14 -8.84 10.97 -20.83
C GLU A 14 -9.76 9.74 -20.87
N GLY A 15 -11.09 9.93 -20.82
CA GLY A 15 -12.07 8.85 -20.88
C GLY A 15 -12.15 8.01 -19.59
N ILE A 16 -11.62 8.52 -18.49
CA ILE A 16 -11.73 7.87 -17.18
C ILE A 16 -13.17 8.01 -16.70
N ARG A 17 -13.76 6.91 -16.27
CA ARG A 17 -15.17 6.85 -15.85
C ARG A 17 -15.36 6.47 -14.38
N LEU A 18 -14.36 5.90 -13.76
CA LEU A 18 -14.38 5.49 -12.36
C LEU A 18 -12.99 5.68 -11.77
N LEU A 19 -12.92 6.25 -10.57
CA LEU A 19 -11.71 6.28 -9.77
C LEU A 19 -11.78 5.21 -8.68
N ILE A 20 -10.63 4.68 -8.31
CA ILE A 20 -10.48 3.83 -7.13
C ILE A 20 -9.61 4.60 -6.14
N SER A 21 -10.11 4.77 -4.93
CA SER A 21 -9.40 5.50 -3.87
C SER A 21 -9.35 4.66 -2.60
N THR A 22 -8.31 4.85 -1.82
CA THR A 22 -8.19 4.28 -0.48
C THR A 22 -8.60 5.25 0.62
N VAL A 23 -9.00 6.46 0.24
CA VAL A 23 -9.51 7.50 1.12
C VAL A 23 -10.81 8.05 0.56
N HIS A 24 -11.64 8.60 1.44
CA HIS A 24 -12.87 9.28 1.01
C HIS A 24 -12.51 10.56 0.25
N LEU A 25 -13.10 10.76 -0.93
CA LEU A 25 -12.88 11.92 -1.79
C LEU A 25 -14.12 12.79 -1.77
N ASP A 26 -13.92 14.09 -1.56
CA ASP A 26 -14.99 15.10 -1.69
C ASP A 26 -14.95 15.68 -3.11
N ILE A 27 -15.45 14.90 -4.07
CA ILE A 27 -15.46 15.22 -5.49
C ILE A 27 -16.77 14.80 -6.15
N ASP A 28 -17.19 15.57 -7.14
CA ASP A 28 -18.33 15.22 -8.00
C ASP A 28 -17.85 14.39 -9.22
N PHE A 29 -17.35 13.21 -8.94
CA PHE A 29 -16.91 12.25 -9.95
C PHE A 29 -17.09 10.82 -9.40
N PRO A 30 -17.52 9.84 -10.23
CA PRO A 30 -17.69 8.47 -9.77
C PRO A 30 -16.40 7.88 -9.20
N TYR A 31 -16.44 7.43 -7.95
CA TYR A 31 -15.31 6.74 -7.34
C TYR A 31 -15.76 5.65 -6.38
N VAL A 32 -14.89 4.67 -6.17
CA VAL A 32 -15.05 3.60 -5.17
C VAL A 32 -13.95 3.74 -4.14
N CYS A 33 -14.34 3.82 -2.87
CA CYS A 33 -13.40 3.78 -1.77
C CYS A 33 -13.17 2.32 -1.35
N VAL A 34 -11.92 1.88 -1.36
CA VAL A 34 -11.53 0.50 -1.03
C VAL A 34 -10.47 0.50 0.06
N ASN A 35 -10.38 -0.61 0.78
CA ASN A 35 -9.29 -0.81 1.73
C ASN A 35 -7.93 -0.93 0.99
N PRO A 36 -6.83 -0.35 1.51
CA PRO A 36 -5.50 -0.48 0.90
C PRO A 36 -5.07 -1.93 0.63
N ILE A 37 -5.55 -2.89 1.42
CA ILE A 37 -5.25 -4.32 1.26
C ILE A 37 -6.21 -5.01 0.27
N LEU A 38 -7.25 -4.31 -0.20
CA LEU A 38 -8.24 -4.84 -1.12
C LEU A 38 -8.90 -6.14 -0.61
N LEU A 39 -9.69 -6.03 0.43
CA LEU A 39 -10.43 -7.14 1.05
C LEU A 39 -11.47 -7.75 0.08
N GLU A 40 -11.98 -8.95 0.37
CA GLU A 40 -12.96 -9.62 -0.50
C GLU A 40 -14.23 -8.81 -0.73
N GLN A 41 -14.70 -8.10 0.28
CA GLN A 41 -15.83 -7.17 0.15
C GLN A 41 -15.54 -6.01 -0.80
N ASP A 42 -14.31 -5.49 -0.83
CA ASP A 42 -13.89 -4.44 -1.78
C ASP A 42 -13.88 -4.96 -3.21
N LYS A 43 -13.45 -6.22 -3.40
CA LYS A 43 -13.46 -6.87 -4.72
C LYS A 43 -14.89 -7.07 -5.23
N ILE A 44 -15.85 -7.40 -4.33
CA ILE A 44 -17.27 -7.51 -4.68
C ILE A 44 -17.82 -6.14 -5.05
N LEU A 45 -17.53 -5.10 -4.25
CA LEU A 45 -17.94 -3.73 -4.51
C LEU A 45 -17.42 -3.24 -5.87
N LEU A 46 -16.11 -3.36 -6.12
CA LEU A 46 -15.51 -2.99 -7.40
C LEU A 46 -16.12 -3.73 -8.59
N ARG A 47 -16.38 -5.03 -8.44
CA ARG A 47 -16.99 -5.84 -9.50
C ARG A 47 -18.40 -5.37 -9.82
N ASN A 48 -19.17 -4.97 -8.83
CA ASN A 48 -20.52 -4.45 -9.02
C ASN A 48 -20.48 -3.08 -9.71
N GLU A 49 -19.65 -2.17 -9.26
CA GLU A 49 -19.50 -0.83 -9.86
C GLU A 49 -19.01 -0.89 -11.31
N LEU A 50 -18.04 -1.77 -11.60
CA LEU A 50 -17.56 -1.98 -12.96
C LEU A 50 -18.64 -2.54 -13.90
N ARG A 51 -19.60 -3.33 -13.39
CA ARG A 51 -20.73 -3.84 -14.17
C ARG A 51 -21.77 -2.76 -14.49
N LEU A 52 -21.89 -1.76 -13.63
CA LEU A 52 -22.84 -0.64 -13.81
C LEU A 52 -22.34 0.41 -14.79
N LEU A 53 -21.03 0.41 -15.11
CA LEU A 53 -20.49 1.31 -16.13
C LEU A 53 -21.08 0.96 -17.49
N PRO A 54 -21.69 1.93 -18.22
CA PRO A 54 -22.24 1.68 -19.54
C PRO A 54 -21.13 1.17 -20.46
N THR A 55 -21.33 -0.05 -20.94
CA THR A 55 -20.43 -0.66 -21.91
C THR A 55 -20.62 0.09 -23.24
N GLN A 56 -19.79 1.07 -23.53
CA GLN A 56 -19.62 1.40 -24.93
C GLN A 56 -19.12 0.13 -25.60
N GLN A 57 -19.80 -0.29 -26.66
CA GLN A 57 -19.28 -1.32 -27.54
C GLN A 57 -17.96 -0.86 -28.14
N THR A 58 -16.91 -0.90 -27.33
CA THR A 58 -15.58 -1.06 -27.86
C THR A 58 -15.62 -2.40 -28.55
N VAL A 59 -15.46 -2.39 -29.87
CA VAL A 59 -15.10 -3.55 -30.67
C VAL A 59 -14.23 -4.42 -29.80
N VAL A 60 -14.79 -5.57 -29.37
CA VAL A 60 -14.06 -6.55 -28.57
C VAL A 60 -12.80 -6.80 -29.38
N PRO A 61 -11.60 -6.44 -28.89
CA PRO A 61 -10.41 -6.89 -29.56
C PRO A 61 -10.56 -8.40 -29.53
N GLN A 62 -10.64 -9.01 -30.71
CA GLN A 62 -10.68 -10.46 -30.83
C GLN A 62 -9.63 -10.99 -29.85
N LYS A 63 -10.09 -11.88 -28.96
CA LYS A 63 -9.26 -12.58 -28.00
C LYS A 63 -8.03 -13.04 -28.77
N LYS A 64 -6.96 -12.26 -28.71
CA LYS A 64 -5.67 -12.73 -29.23
C LYS A 64 -5.45 -14.04 -28.52
N PRO A 65 -5.13 -15.11 -29.26
CA PRO A 65 -4.85 -16.40 -28.64
C PRO A 65 -3.85 -16.14 -27.52
N ALA A 66 -4.09 -16.79 -26.38
CA ALA A 66 -3.39 -16.58 -25.13
C ALA A 66 -1.99 -16.05 -25.37
N ALA A 67 -1.77 -14.79 -25.04
CA ALA A 67 -0.56 -14.09 -25.43
C ALA A 67 0.60 -14.95 -24.99
N SER A 68 1.34 -15.50 -25.93
CA SER A 68 2.64 -16.08 -25.61
C SER A 68 3.38 -14.98 -24.86
N LEU A 69 3.71 -15.24 -23.60
CA LEU A 69 4.45 -14.31 -22.77
C LEU A 69 5.63 -13.83 -23.62
N SER A 70 5.69 -12.54 -23.91
CA SER A 70 6.84 -11.99 -24.60
C SER A 70 8.10 -12.31 -23.80
N LYS A 71 9.25 -12.39 -24.45
CA LYS A 71 10.53 -12.59 -23.73
C LYS A 71 10.66 -11.62 -22.55
N ASP A 72 10.26 -10.37 -22.74
CA ASP A 72 10.28 -9.35 -21.71
C ASP A 72 9.29 -9.65 -20.58
N GLY A 73 8.12 -10.19 -20.89
CA GLY A 73 7.14 -10.64 -19.90
C GLY A 73 7.65 -11.81 -19.06
N LEU A 74 8.35 -12.77 -19.67
CA LEU A 74 8.99 -13.87 -18.96
C LEU A 74 10.12 -13.36 -18.04
N VAL A 75 10.98 -12.47 -18.55
CA VAL A 75 12.06 -11.85 -17.76
C VAL A 75 11.48 -11.07 -16.57
N PHE A 76 10.40 -10.31 -16.78
CA PHE A 76 9.71 -9.61 -15.71
C PHE A 76 9.18 -10.58 -14.64
N MET A 77 8.50 -11.65 -15.05
CA MET A 77 7.94 -12.65 -14.12
C MET A 77 9.04 -13.37 -13.32
N THR A 78 10.18 -13.69 -13.97
CA THR A 78 11.33 -14.30 -13.30
C THR A 78 11.88 -13.36 -12.21
N ARG A 79 12.12 -12.09 -12.55
CA ARG A 79 12.60 -11.09 -11.58
C ARG A 79 11.61 -10.89 -10.44
N LEU A 80 10.33 -10.81 -10.72
CA LEU A 80 9.30 -10.71 -9.70
C LEU A 80 9.32 -11.92 -8.76
N GLY A 81 9.49 -13.13 -9.31
CA GLY A 81 9.62 -14.35 -8.53
C GLY A 81 10.86 -14.34 -7.61
N GLU A 82 11.99 -13.91 -8.13
CA GLU A 82 13.24 -13.76 -7.37
C GLU A 82 13.08 -12.75 -6.21
N GLU A 83 12.47 -11.60 -6.46
CA GLU A 83 12.19 -10.59 -5.42
C GLU A 83 11.22 -11.10 -4.35
N ILE A 84 10.17 -11.85 -4.74
CA ILE A 84 9.24 -12.46 -3.79
C ILE A 84 9.96 -13.50 -2.91
N LEU A 85 10.78 -14.36 -3.49
CA LEU A 85 11.56 -15.34 -2.75
C LEU A 85 12.54 -14.65 -1.79
N TYR A 86 13.22 -13.60 -2.27
CA TYR A 86 14.10 -12.80 -1.44
C TYR A 86 13.35 -12.22 -0.22
N LEU A 87 12.15 -11.64 -0.44
CA LEU A 87 11.33 -11.10 0.65
C LEU A 87 10.96 -12.18 1.67
N LEU A 88 10.55 -13.36 1.20
CA LEU A 88 10.15 -14.47 2.08
C LEU A 88 11.34 -15.00 2.91
N ASP A 89 12.52 -15.08 2.31
CA ASP A 89 13.73 -15.56 2.99
C ASP A 89 14.29 -14.54 4.00
N HIS A 90 13.96 -13.24 3.83
CA HIS A 90 14.47 -12.15 4.65
C HIS A 90 13.40 -11.41 5.46
N VAL A 91 12.27 -12.08 5.73
CA VAL A 91 11.22 -11.51 6.60
C VAL A 91 11.80 -11.25 8.00
N GLN A 92 11.63 -10.01 8.46
CA GLN A 92 12.05 -9.65 9.81
C GLN A 92 10.84 -9.70 10.77
N LEU A 93 11.00 -10.42 11.87
CA LEU A 93 9.98 -10.51 12.93
C LEU A 93 10.52 -9.92 14.21
N LEU A 94 9.78 -8.96 14.78
CA LEU A 94 10.18 -8.30 16.00
C LEU A 94 9.02 -8.30 17.01
N VAL A 95 9.32 -8.65 18.25
CA VAL A 95 8.38 -8.55 19.36
C VAL A 95 8.88 -7.49 20.33
N LEU A 96 8.11 -6.42 20.46
CA LEU A 96 8.40 -5.33 21.40
C LEU A 96 7.56 -5.48 22.68
N PRO A 97 8.12 -5.19 23.84
CA PRO A 97 7.35 -5.13 25.07
C PRO A 97 6.22 -4.09 25.00
N TYR A 98 6.53 -2.91 24.48
CA TYR A 98 5.62 -1.78 24.26
C TYR A 98 6.29 -0.75 23.33
N ALA A 99 5.53 0.20 22.84
CA ALA A 99 6.00 1.46 22.25
C ALA A 99 5.32 2.61 23.01
N GLN A 100 6.04 3.70 23.26
CA GLN A 100 5.51 4.86 23.98
C GLN A 100 4.51 5.63 23.11
N ASP A 101 4.85 5.76 21.83
CA ASP A 101 4.07 6.45 20.83
C ASP A 101 4.31 5.89 19.42
N LYS A 102 3.63 6.47 18.44
CA LYS A 102 3.75 6.11 17.03
C LYS A 102 5.14 6.42 16.47
N GLN A 103 5.80 7.47 16.96
CA GLN A 103 7.13 7.86 16.47
C GLN A 103 8.19 6.85 16.89
N GLU A 104 8.10 6.35 18.13
CA GLU A 104 8.97 5.26 18.58
C GLU A 104 8.76 3.99 17.74
N LEU A 105 7.50 3.65 17.42
CA LEU A 105 7.21 2.49 16.56
C LEU A 105 7.83 2.66 15.16
N LEU A 106 7.73 3.85 14.54
CA LEU A 106 8.37 4.18 13.26
C LEU A 106 9.90 4.08 13.35
N TYR A 107 10.47 4.58 14.44
CA TYR A 107 11.91 4.54 14.65
C TYR A 107 12.44 3.12 14.87
N VAL A 108 11.69 2.28 15.57
CA VAL A 108 12.03 0.86 15.73
C VAL A 108 11.91 0.13 14.39
N ALA A 109 10.82 0.37 13.66
CA ALA A 109 10.61 -0.20 12.33
C ALA A 109 11.78 0.13 11.37
N SER A 110 12.28 1.37 11.41
CA SER A 110 13.40 1.77 10.56
C SER A 110 14.70 1.02 10.86
N GLY A 111 14.88 0.55 12.08
CA GLY A 111 16.06 -0.21 12.49
C GLY A 111 16.03 -1.69 12.14
N MET A 112 14.89 -2.20 11.65
CA MET A 112 14.79 -3.63 11.33
C MET A 112 15.63 -4.05 10.13
N PHE A 113 15.85 -3.14 9.17
CA PHE A 113 16.45 -3.47 7.87
C PHE A 113 17.82 -2.88 7.64
N THR A 114 18.41 -2.24 8.65
CA THR A 114 19.72 -1.65 8.55
C THR A 114 20.41 -1.54 9.90
N GLU A 115 21.73 -1.70 9.89
CA GLU A 115 22.58 -1.52 11.07
C GLU A 115 23.21 -0.12 11.13
N THR A 116 23.22 0.62 10.02
CA THR A 116 23.83 1.93 9.97
C THR A 116 22.86 3.01 10.43
N LYS A 117 23.38 3.98 11.20
CA LYS A 117 22.58 5.07 11.73
C LYS A 117 22.00 5.95 10.62
N GLU A 118 22.80 6.24 9.62
CA GLU A 118 22.43 7.10 8.48
C GLU A 118 21.28 6.48 7.68
N ALA A 119 21.34 5.18 7.38
CA ALA A 119 20.27 4.48 6.66
C ALA A 119 19.00 4.40 7.51
N ARG A 120 19.15 4.16 8.83
CA ARG A 120 18.02 4.16 9.76
C ARG A 120 17.29 5.50 9.79
N GLU A 121 18.02 6.61 9.84
CA GLU A 121 17.43 7.95 9.82
C GLU A 121 16.71 8.22 8.50
N LEU A 122 17.27 7.81 7.35
CA LEU A 122 16.61 7.92 6.04
C LEU A 122 15.31 7.13 5.98
N ILE A 123 15.28 5.91 6.51
CA ILE A 123 14.07 5.07 6.54
C ILE A 123 13.03 5.71 7.48
N ALA A 124 13.43 6.11 8.70
CA ALA A 124 12.54 6.72 9.68
C ALA A 124 11.88 8.00 9.14
N ASP A 125 12.65 8.87 8.51
CA ASP A 125 12.15 10.11 7.89
C ASP A 125 11.18 9.81 6.74
N SER A 126 11.49 8.81 5.90
CA SER A 126 10.63 8.39 4.80
C SER A 126 9.30 7.80 5.29
N LEU A 127 9.32 6.97 6.33
CA LEU A 127 8.13 6.43 6.98
C LEU A 127 7.29 7.54 7.61
N ALA A 128 7.93 8.46 8.34
CA ALA A 128 7.24 9.58 8.98
C ALA A 128 6.56 10.50 7.96
N LYS A 129 7.25 10.85 6.87
CA LYS A 129 6.68 11.63 5.76
C LYS A 129 5.49 10.93 5.12
N ARG A 130 5.58 9.62 4.89
CA ARG A 130 4.47 8.84 4.32
C ARG A 130 3.27 8.84 5.24
N GLU A 131 3.48 8.68 6.54
CA GLU A 131 2.42 8.64 7.54
C GLU A 131 1.74 10.00 7.74
N GLN A 132 2.45 11.11 7.54
CA GLN A 132 1.88 12.46 7.57
C GLN A 132 0.91 12.73 6.41
N ILE A 133 1.08 12.07 5.26
CA ILE A 133 0.18 12.23 4.11
C ILE A 133 -1.18 11.61 4.40
N SER A 134 -1.19 10.41 4.97
CA SER A 134 -2.41 9.68 5.33
C SER A 134 -2.04 8.58 6.33
N SER A 135 -2.82 8.47 7.40
CA SER A 135 -2.65 7.38 8.35
C SER A 135 -2.79 6.03 7.65
N THR A 136 -1.90 5.13 7.98
CA THR A 136 -1.88 3.77 7.45
C THR A 136 -2.41 2.75 8.45
N TYR A 137 -3.21 3.20 9.42
CA TYR A 137 -3.85 2.33 10.41
C TYR A 137 -4.95 1.46 9.78
N ILE A 138 -4.84 0.15 9.97
CA ILE A 138 -5.81 -0.84 9.52
C ILE A 138 -6.65 -1.27 10.71
N ARG A 139 -7.85 -0.71 10.81
CA ARG A 139 -8.74 -0.87 11.96
C ARG A 139 -9.09 -2.32 12.26
N ASP A 140 -9.43 -3.09 11.24
CA ASP A 140 -9.89 -4.48 11.38
C ASP A 140 -8.80 -5.41 11.94
N PHE A 141 -7.54 -5.05 11.75
CA PHE A 141 -6.39 -5.80 12.25
C PHE A 141 -5.70 -5.14 13.44
N GLN A 142 -6.14 -3.93 13.81
CA GLN A 142 -5.50 -3.14 14.86
C GLN A 142 -3.99 -2.94 14.63
N MET A 143 -3.61 -2.70 13.38
CA MET A 143 -2.22 -2.66 12.94
C MET A 143 -1.91 -1.42 12.10
N MET A 144 -0.66 -1.00 12.14
CA MET A 144 -0.11 -0.03 11.19
C MET A 144 0.44 -0.75 9.96
N LEU A 145 0.25 -0.18 8.76
CA LEU A 145 0.94 -0.59 7.53
C LEU A 145 2.02 0.44 7.22
N LEU A 146 3.19 0.28 7.79
CA LEU A 146 4.30 1.21 7.63
C LEU A 146 5.03 0.89 6.33
N HIS A 147 4.92 1.76 5.33
CA HIS A 147 5.57 1.56 4.04
C HIS A 147 6.11 2.87 3.48
N CYS A 148 7.24 2.80 2.83
CA CYS A 148 7.84 3.94 2.16
C CYS A 148 8.74 3.49 1.01
N LYS A 149 9.11 4.45 0.15
CA LYS A 149 10.20 4.30 -0.81
C LYS A 149 11.38 5.11 -0.29
N THR A 150 12.50 4.44 -0.05
CA THR A 150 13.68 5.05 0.57
C THR A 150 14.97 4.54 -0.08
N GLY A 151 16.02 5.34 -0.03
CA GLY A 151 17.39 4.93 -0.37
C GLY A 151 18.14 4.26 0.79
N GLY A 152 17.51 4.10 1.95
CA GLY A 152 18.13 3.47 3.13
C GLY A 152 18.27 1.94 3.04
N VAL A 153 17.66 1.32 2.04
CA VAL A 153 17.76 -0.12 1.77
C VAL A 153 18.09 -0.38 0.30
N LYS A 154 18.74 -1.51 0.02
CA LYS A 154 19.12 -1.90 -1.37
C LYS A 154 18.06 -2.74 -2.07
N HIS A 155 17.27 -3.48 -1.31
CA HIS A 155 16.24 -4.39 -1.78
C HIS A 155 14.91 -4.07 -1.13
N CYS A 156 13.81 -4.59 -1.68
CA CYS A 156 12.54 -4.59 -0.98
C CYS A 156 12.70 -5.33 0.36
N CYS A 157 12.17 -4.75 1.42
CA CYS A 157 12.20 -5.35 2.76
C CYS A 157 10.78 -5.54 3.25
N PHE A 158 10.58 -6.55 4.06
CA PHE A 158 9.30 -6.84 4.68
C PHE A 158 9.51 -7.29 6.13
N GLY A 159 8.71 -6.76 7.02
CA GLY A 159 8.79 -7.12 8.42
C GLY A 159 7.46 -7.01 9.16
N TYR A 160 7.43 -7.61 10.32
CA TYR A 160 6.30 -7.56 11.21
C TYR A 160 6.76 -7.24 12.63
N ILE A 161 6.11 -6.27 13.25
CA ILE A 161 6.31 -5.89 14.66
C ILE A 161 5.05 -6.24 15.43
N ARG A 162 5.20 -7.02 16.50
CA ARG A 162 4.15 -7.27 17.48
C ARG A 162 4.43 -6.52 18.77
N LEU A 163 3.43 -5.81 19.28
CA LEU A 163 3.48 -5.20 20.61
C LEU A 163 2.88 -6.16 21.65
N LYS A 164 3.60 -6.42 22.74
CA LYS A 164 3.05 -7.19 23.88
C LYS A 164 1.99 -6.38 24.65
N ARG A 165 2.17 -5.05 24.71
CA ARG A 165 1.19 -4.10 25.22
C ARG A 165 0.75 -3.22 24.07
N PRO A 166 -0.55 -3.19 23.76
CA PRO A 166 -1.07 -2.35 22.70
C PRO A 166 -0.77 -0.86 22.93
N LEU A 167 -0.56 -0.14 21.86
CA LEU A 167 -0.43 1.31 21.86
C LEU A 167 -1.80 1.94 21.58
N PHE A 168 -2.24 2.83 22.45
CA PHE A 168 -3.52 3.54 22.32
C PHE A 168 -3.30 4.89 21.66
N GLN A 169 -3.96 5.12 20.54
CA GLN A 169 -3.91 6.37 19.77
C GLN A 169 -5.33 6.86 19.45
N SER A 170 -5.45 8.10 19.00
CA SER A 170 -6.75 8.68 18.59
C SER A 170 -7.44 7.87 17.49
N GLU A 171 -6.68 7.18 16.64
CA GLU A 171 -7.16 6.35 15.53
C GLU A 171 -7.68 4.99 15.99
N GLY A 172 -7.21 4.51 17.13
CA GLY A 172 -7.58 3.22 17.70
C GLY A 172 -6.45 2.55 18.49
N VAL A 173 -6.62 1.26 18.70
CA VAL A 173 -5.66 0.39 19.37
C VAL A 173 -4.70 -0.17 18.34
N ILE A 174 -3.39 -0.07 18.59
CA ILE A 174 -2.35 -0.60 17.71
C ILE A 174 -1.68 -1.78 18.42
N GLU A 175 -1.83 -2.98 17.89
CA GLU A 175 -1.22 -4.21 18.41
C GLU A 175 0.11 -4.55 17.71
N GLY A 176 0.40 -3.89 16.60
CA GLY A 176 1.62 -4.12 15.85
C GLY A 176 1.70 -3.32 14.56
N ALA A 177 2.71 -3.62 13.76
CA ALA A 177 2.91 -3.03 12.46
C ALA A 177 3.42 -4.05 11.43
N ILE A 178 2.95 -3.91 10.21
CA ILE A 178 3.56 -4.46 9.00
C ILE A 178 4.48 -3.37 8.46
N VAL A 179 5.71 -3.73 8.12
CA VAL A 179 6.75 -2.79 7.68
C VAL A 179 7.26 -3.19 6.30
#